data_fb939dffdaaa1073866fccb6c2682d60
#
_entry.id   fb939dffdaaa1073866fccb6c2682d60
#
_cell.length_a   1.000
_cell.length_b   1.000
_cell.length_c   1.000
_cell.angle_alpha   90.00
_cell.angle_beta   90.00
_cell.angle_gamma   90.00
#
_symmetry.space_group_name_H-M   'P 1'
#
loop_
_entity.id
_entity.type
_entity.pdbx_description
1 polymer ?
#
loop_
_entity_poly.entity_id
_entity_poly.type
_entity_poly.pdbx_seq_one_letter_code
_entity_poly.pdbx_strand_id
1 'polypeptide(L)'
;MLSLLNHLRRRKQHHIRCFHHHHNRVSFKSVKMVFSRFLRLILLLSLVSSSFSYTTSPSNSTASDQTLRPQEEIQKLKLIRNELLKINKPAVKTIQSSDGDTIDCVPTHQQPAFDHPLLHGQRPMDPPEMPKGYSKDDESYEDSQLWSLTGESCPEGTVPIRRTTEQDMLRASSVRRFGRKIRRVRRDSTSNGHEHAVGYVSGRQYYGAKASINVWSPIVTSQYEFSLSQIWVIAGSFTHDLNTIEAGWQISPELYGDTYPRFFTYWTSDAYRTTGCYNLLCSGFVQTNRRIAIGAAISPRSSYKGGQFDIRLLIWKDPKHGHWWLQFGSGVLVGYWPAFLFTHLRQHGSMVQFGGEIVNTRPGGSHTSTQMGSGHFAGEGFGKASYFRNLQMVDWDNTLIPVSNLKILADHPNCYDIRGGTSRVWGNYFYYGGPGKNPRCP
;
A
#
# COMPACT_ATOMS: atom_id res chain seq x y z
N MET A 1 11.20 -44.27 37.17
CA MET A 1 10.44 -43.12 36.69
C MET A 1 9.89 -42.33 37.87
N LEU A 2 10.71 -41.98 38.84
CA LEU A 2 10.35 -41.24 40.07
C LEU A 2 11.61 -40.66 40.72
N SER A 3 12.56 -40.14 39.92
CA SER A 3 13.85 -39.64 40.43
C SER A 3 14.30 -38.30 39.79
N LEU A 4 13.43 -37.58 39.08
CA LEU A 4 13.80 -36.34 38.37
C LEU A 4 12.96 -35.13 38.76
N LEU A 5 12.13 -35.22 39.79
CA LEU A 5 11.21 -34.13 40.22
C LEU A 5 11.64 -33.44 41.53
N ASN A 6 12.77 -33.79 42.12
CA ASN A 6 13.21 -33.23 43.44
C ASN A 6 14.43 -32.28 43.37
N HIS A 7 14.89 -31.87 42.17
CA HIS A 7 16.08 -30.98 42.06
C HIS A 7 15.78 -29.53 41.62
N LEU A 8 14.55 -29.17 41.38
CA LEU A 8 14.16 -27.80 40.95
C LEU A 8 13.40 -26.97 42.01
N ARG A 9 13.33 -27.42 43.28
CA ARG A 9 12.61 -26.75 44.35
C ARG A 9 13.47 -26.13 45.46
N ARG A 10 14.82 -26.06 45.30
CA ARG A 10 15.75 -25.51 46.29
C ARG A 10 16.66 -24.39 45.81
N ARG A 11 16.22 -23.49 44.92
CA ARG A 11 16.95 -22.23 44.56
C ARG A 11 16.03 -21.03 44.38
N LYS A 12 15.13 -20.78 45.38
CA LYS A 12 14.39 -19.50 45.46
C LYS A 12 14.10 -19.16 46.91
N GLN A 13 15.13 -19.04 47.72
CA GLN A 13 15.07 -18.36 49.01
C GLN A 13 16.53 -17.99 49.36
N HIS A 14 16.93 -16.80 49.07
CA HIS A 14 17.95 -15.98 49.76
C HIS A 14 18.32 -14.84 48.77
N HIS A 15 17.67 -13.70 48.98
CA HIS A 15 18.21 -12.34 48.90
C HIS A 15 17.05 -11.34 49.00
N ILE A 16 16.55 -11.24 50.21
CA ILE A 16 15.85 -10.03 50.66
C ILE A 16 16.65 -9.55 51.88
N ARG A 17 17.46 -8.52 51.71
CA ARG A 17 17.87 -7.62 52.82
C ARG A 17 18.28 -6.29 52.28
N CYS A 18 17.51 -5.30 52.66
CA CYS A 18 17.88 -3.93 53.07
C CYS A 18 18.54 -3.02 52.03
N PHE A 19 17.77 -2.08 51.53
CA PHE A 19 18.23 -0.69 51.50
C PHE A 19 17.16 0.24 52.03
N HIS A 20 17.54 0.92 53.09
CA HIS A 20 16.78 1.91 53.87
C HIS A 20 16.63 3.23 53.09
N HIS A 21 15.50 3.86 53.30
CA HIS A 21 15.12 5.23 53.13
C HIS A 21 16.22 6.29 53.09
N HIS A 22 16.18 7.13 52.03
CA HIS A 22 16.48 8.55 52.12
C HIS A 22 15.32 9.35 51.53
N HIS A 23 14.47 9.85 52.45
CA HIS A 23 13.51 10.91 52.17
C HIS A 23 14.25 12.24 52.01
N ASN A 24 14.32 12.77 50.81
CA ASN A 24 14.59 14.19 50.60
C ASN A 24 13.25 14.94 50.60
N ARG A 25 12.92 15.57 51.74
CA ARG A 25 11.91 16.60 51.84
C ARG A 25 12.38 17.84 51.06
N VAL A 26 11.89 18.04 49.87
CA VAL A 26 11.99 19.33 49.16
C VAL A 26 10.92 20.24 49.72
N SER A 27 11.35 21.34 50.35
CA SER A 27 10.54 22.32 51.05
C SER A 27 9.52 23.00 50.14
N PHE A 28 8.25 22.87 50.44
CA PHE A 28 7.09 23.48 49.76
C PHE A 28 7.14 25.03 49.67
N LYS A 29 8.08 25.70 50.35
CA LYS A 29 8.25 27.16 50.31
C LYS A 29 8.97 27.67 49.02
N SER A 30 9.84 26.87 48.41
CA SER A 30 10.57 27.28 47.21
C SER A 30 9.70 27.29 45.93
N VAL A 31 8.71 26.40 45.82
CA VAL A 31 7.85 26.30 44.64
C VAL A 31 6.90 27.50 44.53
N LYS A 32 6.38 28.01 45.65
CA LYS A 32 5.48 29.21 45.67
C LYS A 32 6.19 30.49 45.27
N MET A 33 7.50 30.60 45.55
CA MET A 33 8.27 31.82 45.21
C MET A 33 8.65 31.89 43.70
N VAL A 34 8.88 30.76 43.10
CA VAL A 34 9.18 30.70 41.65
C VAL A 34 7.93 30.98 40.81
N PHE A 35 6.77 30.44 41.20
CA PHE A 35 5.48 30.65 40.52
C PHE A 35 5.02 32.13 40.61
N SER A 36 5.23 32.80 41.75
CA SER A 36 4.91 34.21 41.90
C SER A 36 5.77 35.15 41.06
N ARG A 37 7.04 34.80 40.82
CA ARG A 37 7.94 35.59 39.95
C ARG A 37 7.61 35.39 38.48
N PHE A 38 7.21 34.19 38.08
CA PHE A 38 6.79 33.91 36.69
C PHE A 38 5.49 34.62 36.30
N LEU A 39 4.51 34.66 37.24
CA LEU A 39 3.25 35.35 37.01
C LEU A 39 3.40 36.88 36.89
N ARG A 40 4.35 37.47 37.65
CA ARG A 40 4.69 38.93 37.54
C ARG A 40 5.44 39.26 36.25
N LEU A 41 6.23 38.33 35.70
CA LEU A 41 6.93 38.52 34.41
C LEU A 41 5.96 38.48 33.24
N ILE A 42 4.93 37.63 33.28
CA ILE A 42 3.90 37.53 32.23
C ILE A 42 2.99 38.77 32.28
N LEU A 43 2.67 39.34 33.42
CA LEU A 43 1.89 40.56 33.57
C LEU A 43 2.65 41.82 33.13
N LEU A 44 3.99 41.84 33.26
CA LEU A 44 4.81 42.96 32.75
C LEU A 44 5.02 42.90 31.24
N LEU A 45 5.04 41.71 30.64
CA LEU A 45 5.12 41.54 29.19
C LEU A 45 3.82 41.88 28.46
N SER A 46 2.66 41.80 29.12
CA SER A 46 1.37 42.19 28.52
C SER A 46 1.09 43.71 28.52
N LEU A 47 1.86 44.49 29.28
CA LEU A 47 1.71 45.96 29.37
C LEU A 47 2.66 46.72 28.40
N VAL A 48 3.57 46.03 27.72
CA VAL A 48 4.51 46.68 26.76
C VAL A 48 4.05 46.50 25.31
N SER A 49 2.95 45.79 25.05
CA SER A 49 2.45 45.51 23.69
C SER A 49 1.53 46.56 23.08
N SER A 50 1.38 47.72 23.70
CA SER A 50 0.48 48.76 23.16
C SER A 50 1.24 50.08 23.00
N SER A 51 2.04 50.26 21.96
CA SER A 51 2.36 51.49 21.26
C SER A 51 3.58 51.31 20.32
N PHE A 52 3.38 50.66 19.18
CA PHE A 52 4.22 50.92 17.99
C PHE A 52 3.36 50.79 16.72
N SER A 53 2.79 51.90 16.31
CA SER A 53 2.26 52.04 14.96
C SER A 53 3.41 52.29 14.01
N TYR A 54 3.83 51.28 13.25
CA TYR A 54 4.72 51.44 12.12
C TYR A 54 3.86 51.55 10.84
N THR A 55 3.86 52.72 10.25
CA THR A 55 3.49 52.92 8.85
C THR A 55 4.60 52.33 7.99
N THR A 56 4.39 51.19 7.39
CA THR A 56 5.24 50.68 6.32
C THR A 56 4.46 50.64 5.03
N SER A 57 5.00 51.29 4.02
CA SER A 57 4.59 51.20 2.62
C SER A 57 4.51 49.76 2.12
N PRO A 58 3.60 49.41 1.19
CA PRO A 58 3.43 48.08 0.72
C PRO A 58 4.60 47.68 -0.19
N SER A 59 5.54 46.90 0.31
CA SER A 59 6.42 46.10 -0.53
C SER A 59 5.67 44.83 -0.97
N ASN A 60 5.41 44.72 -2.25
CA ASN A 60 4.85 43.55 -2.92
C ASN A 60 5.71 42.31 -2.64
N SER A 61 5.33 41.52 -1.68
CA SER A 61 5.70 40.09 -1.60
C SER A 61 4.43 39.28 -1.83
N THR A 62 4.23 38.82 -3.05
CA THR A 62 3.19 37.88 -3.47
C THR A 62 3.42 36.53 -2.79
N ALA A 63 2.94 36.37 -1.56
CA ALA A 63 2.54 35.07 -1.05
C ALA A 63 1.16 34.80 -1.70
N SER A 64 1.10 33.95 -2.70
CA SER A 64 -0.14 33.55 -3.33
C SER A 64 -0.90 32.63 -2.37
N ASP A 65 -1.64 33.24 -1.46
CA ASP A 65 -2.78 32.60 -0.80
C ASP A 65 -3.86 32.43 -1.89
N GLN A 66 -3.86 31.25 -2.54
CA GLN A 66 -4.90 30.89 -3.51
C GLN A 66 -6.17 30.53 -2.75
N THR A 67 -6.83 31.51 -2.16
CA THR A 67 -8.26 31.41 -1.85
C THR A 67 -8.99 31.32 -3.18
N LEU A 68 -9.42 30.09 -3.54
CA LEU A 68 -10.25 29.83 -4.71
C LEU A 68 -11.45 30.80 -4.67
N ARG A 69 -11.78 31.43 -5.81
CA ARG A 69 -12.98 32.23 -5.90
C ARG A 69 -14.19 31.37 -5.56
N PRO A 70 -15.21 31.86 -4.82
CA PRO A 70 -16.35 31.04 -4.38
C PRO A 70 -17.01 30.21 -5.50
N GLN A 71 -17.01 30.73 -6.72
CA GLN A 71 -17.53 30.03 -7.90
C GLN A 71 -16.69 28.85 -8.33
N GLU A 72 -15.37 28.91 -8.21
CA GLU A 72 -14.44 27.80 -8.55
C GLU A 72 -14.57 26.66 -7.53
N GLU A 73 -14.75 26.97 -6.27
CA GLU A 73 -15.00 26.01 -5.22
C GLU A 73 -16.34 25.28 -5.42
N ILE A 74 -17.41 26.00 -5.73
CA ILE A 74 -18.72 25.42 -6.06
C ILE A 74 -18.62 24.50 -7.29
N GLN A 75 -17.87 24.88 -8.32
CA GLN A 75 -17.66 24.07 -9.51
C GLN A 75 -16.85 22.81 -9.18
N LYS A 76 -15.80 22.91 -8.34
CA LYS A 76 -15.02 21.77 -7.86
C LYS A 76 -15.89 20.79 -7.09
N LEU A 77 -16.72 21.25 -6.15
CA LEU A 77 -17.64 20.42 -5.38
C LEU A 77 -18.69 19.72 -6.27
N LYS A 78 -19.24 20.41 -7.27
CA LYS A 78 -20.14 19.79 -8.25
C LYS A 78 -19.43 18.69 -9.05
N LEU A 79 -18.19 18.91 -9.48
CA LEU A 79 -17.39 17.90 -10.16
C LEU A 79 -17.17 16.68 -9.26
N ILE A 80 -16.76 16.89 -8.01
CA ILE A 80 -16.56 15.83 -7.02
C ILE A 80 -17.84 14.99 -6.86
N ARG A 81 -18.99 15.63 -6.62
CA ARG A 81 -20.27 14.92 -6.46
C ARG A 81 -20.64 14.09 -7.67
N ASN A 82 -20.44 14.62 -8.87
CA ASN A 82 -20.70 13.90 -10.12
C ASN A 82 -19.79 12.68 -10.27
N GLU A 83 -18.50 12.78 -9.91
CA GLU A 83 -17.59 11.64 -9.97
C GLU A 83 -17.90 10.59 -8.87
N LEU A 84 -18.28 11.02 -7.67
CA LEU A 84 -18.72 10.11 -6.59
C LEU A 84 -19.95 9.30 -7.00
N LEU A 85 -20.93 9.89 -7.68
CA LEU A 85 -22.13 9.18 -8.19
C LEU A 85 -21.79 8.11 -9.23
N LYS A 86 -20.67 8.27 -9.97
CA LYS A 86 -20.20 7.24 -10.93
C LYS A 86 -19.48 6.10 -10.23
N ILE A 87 -18.61 6.43 -9.25
CA ILE A 87 -17.73 5.47 -8.58
C ILE A 87 -18.50 4.66 -7.53
N ASN A 88 -19.27 5.33 -6.66
CA ASN A 88 -20.03 4.67 -5.60
C ASN A 88 -21.32 4.08 -6.17
N LYS A 89 -21.45 2.78 -6.06
CA LYS A 89 -22.63 2.05 -6.55
C LYS A 89 -23.64 1.82 -5.43
N PRO A 90 -24.94 1.64 -5.73
CA PRO A 90 -25.93 1.32 -4.72
C PRO A 90 -25.54 0.06 -3.94
N ALA A 91 -25.57 0.15 -2.62
CA ALA A 91 -25.22 -0.95 -1.72
C ALA A 91 -26.49 -1.52 -1.06
N VAL A 92 -26.54 -2.85 -0.89
CA VAL A 92 -27.61 -3.52 -0.14
C VAL A 92 -27.32 -3.61 1.36
N LYS A 93 -26.04 -3.50 1.73
CA LYS A 93 -25.54 -3.44 3.11
C LYS A 93 -24.30 -2.55 3.14
N THR A 94 -24.09 -1.86 4.26
CA THR A 94 -22.89 -1.07 4.52
C THR A 94 -22.25 -1.54 5.83
N ILE A 95 -20.94 -1.74 5.83
CA ILE A 95 -20.14 -2.18 6.98
C ILE A 95 -19.15 -1.07 7.33
N GLN A 96 -19.08 -0.71 8.62
CA GLN A 96 -18.08 0.23 9.12
C GLN A 96 -16.85 -0.53 9.59
N SER A 97 -15.70 -0.24 9.02
CA SER A 97 -14.43 -0.82 9.42
C SER A 97 -13.83 -0.07 10.62
N SER A 98 -13.04 -0.76 11.41
CA SER A 98 -12.37 -0.18 12.60
C SER A 98 -11.32 0.90 12.25
N ASP A 99 -10.85 0.96 11.02
CA ASP A 99 -9.95 1.98 10.50
C ASP A 99 -10.67 3.24 9.96
N GLY A 100 -12.00 3.28 10.06
CA GLY A 100 -12.83 4.38 9.60
C GLY A 100 -13.34 4.22 8.16
N ASP A 101 -12.93 3.18 7.45
CA ASP A 101 -13.47 2.90 6.11
C ASP A 101 -14.94 2.49 6.17
N THR A 102 -15.67 2.84 5.14
CA THR A 102 -17.00 2.34 4.85
C THR A 102 -16.90 1.32 3.70
N ILE A 103 -17.35 0.11 3.93
CA ILE A 103 -17.39 -0.97 2.93
C ILE A 103 -18.84 -1.17 2.49
N ASP A 104 -19.09 -0.93 1.21
CA ASP A 104 -20.38 -1.10 0.56
C ASP A 104 -20.48 -2.49 -0.05
N CYS A 105 -21.50 -3.25 0.33
CA CYS A 105 -21.84 -4.53 -0.29
C CYS A 105 -22.69 -4.26 -1.52
N VAL A 106 -22.05 -4.19 -2.68
CA VAL A 106 -22.69 -3.86 -3.96
C VAL A 106 -23.10 -5.14 -4.67
N PRO A 107 -24.32 -5.23 -5.26
CA PRO A 107 -24.69 -6.37 -6.10
C PRO A 107 -23.62 -6.63 -7.19
N THR A 108 -23.23 -7.90 -7.36
CA THR A 108 -22.12 -8.28 -8.27
C THR A 108 -22.27 -7.73 -9.68
N HIS A 109 -23.50 -7.68 -10.21
CA HIS A 109 -23.79 -7.19 -11.54
C HIS A 109 -23.86 -5.65 -11.66
N GLN A 110 -23.78 -4.92 -10.53
CA GLN A 110 -23.81 -3.45 -10.49
C GLN A 110 -22.44 -2.85 -10.15
N GLN A 111 -21.38 -3.65 -9.94
CA GLN A 111 -20.05 -3.14 -9.66
C GLN A 111 -19.48 -2.31 -10.83
N PRO A 112 -18.50 -1.41 -10.59
CA PRO A 112 -17.98 -0.49 -11.61
C PRO A 112 -17.47 -1.14 -12.89
N ALA A 113 -17.05 -2.41 -12.85
CA ALA A 113 -16.61 -3.16 -14.02
C ALA A 113 -17.67 -3.18 -15.14
N PHE A 114 -18.95 -3.31 -14.77
CA PHE A 114 -20.05 -3.43 -15.73
C PHE A 114 -20.55 -2.10 -16.32
N ASP A 115 -19.92 -0.98 -15.96
CA ASP A 115 -20.04 0.28 -16.69
C ASP A 115 -19.28 0.24 -18.03
N HIS A 116 -18.36 -0.72 -18.20
CA HIS A 116 -17.63 -0.88 -19.46
C HIS A 116 -18.58 -1.37 -20.57
N PRO A 117 -18.62 -0.73 -21.76
CA PRO A 117 -19.57 -1.10 -22.83
C PRO A 117 -19.54 -2.58 -23.20
N LEU A 118 -18.36 -3.20 -23.20
CA LEU A 118 -18.19 -4.63 -23.51
C LEU A 118 -18.60 -5.59 -22.38
N LEU A 119 -18.86 -5.08 -21.17
CA LEU A 119 -19.33 -5.88 -20.03
C LEU A 119 -20.76 -5.57 -19.65
N HIS A 120 -21.35 -4.52 -20.23
CA HIS A 120 -22.71 -4.10 -19.90
C HIS A 120 -23.71 -5.25 -20.07
N GLY A 121 -24.52 -5.52 -19.03
CA GLY A 121 -25.50 -6.60 -19.02
C GLY A 121 -24.93 -8.01 -18.82
N GLN A 122 -23.61 -8.15 -18.68
CA GLN A 122 -22.98 -9.44 -18.38
C GLN A 122 -23.00 -9.74 -16.87
N ARG A 123 -22.60 -10.96 -16.53
CA ARG A 123 -22.37 -11.42 -15.15
C ARG A 123 -20.92 -11.81 -14.96
N PRO A 124 -20.41 -11.80 -13.72
CA PRO A 124 -19.10 -12.36 -13.43
C PRO A 124 -18.97 -13.80 -13.94
N MET A 125 -17.79 -14.14 -14.43
CA MET A 125 -17.52 -15.50 -14.91
C MET A 125 -17.37 -16.48 -13.76
N ASP A 126 -17.62 -17.75 -14.05
CA ASP A 126 -17.31 -18.85 -13.15
C ASP A 126 -15.79 -18.95 -12.87
N PRO A 127 -15.40 -19.54 -11.74
CA PRO A 127 -14.00 -19.74 -11.39
C PRO A 127 -13.22 -20.45 -12.49
N PRO A 128 -11.98 -20.02 -12.77
CA PRO A 128 -11.14 -20.63 -13.81
C PRO A 128 -10.48 -21.92 -13.29
N GLU A 129 -9.85 -22.64 -14.21
CA GLU A 129 -8.93 -23.72 -13.86
C GLU A 129 -7.70 -23.14 -13.16
N MET A 130 -7.36 -23.73 -12.00
CA MET A 130 -6.14 -23.37 -11.25
C MET A 130 -4.90 -23.89 -11.96
N PRO A 131 -3.77 -23.18 -11.89
CA PRO A 131 -2.51 -23.70 -12.42
C PRO A 131 -2.12 -25.05 -11.80
N LYS A 132 -1.59 -25.94 -12.62
CA LYS A 132 -1.05 -27.22 -12.16
C LYS A 132 0.08 -26.99 -11.14
N GLY A 133 0.19 -27.85 -10.14
CA GLY A 133 1.16 -27.68 -9.04
C GLY A 133 0.73 -26.64 -7.99
N TYR A 134 -0.46 -26.06 -8.12
CA TYR A 134 -1.05 -25.25 -7.06
C TYR A 134 -1.45 -26.17 -5.90
N SER A 135 -0.91 -25.89 -4.70
CA SER A 135 -1.39 -26.48 -3.45
C SER A 135 -2.06 -25.41 -2.61
N LYS A 136 -3.19 -25.76 -1.99
CA LYS A 136 -3.76 -24.96 -0.91
C LYS A 136 -2.87 -25.22 0.32
N ASP A 137 -2.03 -24.26 0.66
CA ASP A 137 -1.29 -24.35 1.91
C ASP A 137 -2.27 -24.12 3.06
N ASP A 138 -2.25 -24.99 4.07
CA ASP A 138 -3.20 -25.01 5.19
C ASP A 138 -3.03 -23.81 6.18
N GLU A 139 -2.05 -22.95 6.02
CA GLU A 139 -1.92 -21.75 6.81
C GLU A 139 -2.89 -20.67 6.32
N SER A 140 -4.13 -20.76 6.74
CA SER A 140 -5.17 -19.79 6.46
C SER A 140 -5.10 -18.61 7.43
N TYR A 141 -4.46 -17.54 7.04
CA TYR A 141 -4.86 -16.22 7.56
C TYR A 141 -6.12 -15.80 6.79
N GLU A 142 -7.28 -16.34 7.18
CA GLU A 142 -8.54 -16.07 6.48
C GLU A 142 -8.99 -14.61 6.60
N ASP A 143 -8.59 -13.91 7.66
CA ASP A 143 -9.00 -12.53 7.95
C ASP A 143 -7.82 -11.56 7.89
N SER A 144 -7.36 -11.29 6.66
CA SER A 144 -6.23 -10.38 6.43
C SER A 144 -6.61 -8.91 6.30
N GLN A 145 -7.86 -8.53 6.57
CA GLN A 145 -8.33 -7.15 6.41
C GLN A 145 -9.10 -6.67 7.63
N LEU A 146 -8.89 -5.39 8.02
CA LEU A 146 -9.48 -4.83 9.23
C LEU A 146 -11.01 -4.82 9.23
N TRP A 147 -11.65 -4.61 8.08
CA TRP A 147 -13.11 -4.55 7.98
C TRP A 147 -13.81 -5.88 8.29
N SER A 148 -13.13 -7.02 8.07
CA SER A 148 -13.69 -8.36 8.31
C SER A 148 -13.42 -8.89 9.73
N LEU A 149 -12.55 -8.25 10.52
CA LEU A 149 -12.21 -8.69 11.88
C LEU A 149 -13.39 -8.62 12.86
N THR A 150 -14.41 -7.84 12.56
CA THR A 150 -15.66 -7.78 13.35
C THR A 150 -16.58 -8.99 13.15
N GLY A 151 -16.21 -9.92 12.25
CA GLY A 151 -17.05 -11.05 11.85
C GLY A 151 -18.17 -10.67 10.89
N GLU A 152 -18.26 -9.41 10.48
CA GLU A 152 -19.20 -8.97 9.47
C GLU A 152 -18.73 -9.37 8.06
N SER A 153 -19.71 -9.69 7.20
CA SER A 153 -19.45 -10.02 5.79
C SER A 153 -20.53 -9.46 4.88
N CYS A 154 -20.21 -9.33 3.62
CA CYS A 154 -21.17 -8.98 2.60
C CYS A 154 -22.11 -10.17 2.31
N PRO A 155 -23.41 -9.93 2.02
CA PRO A 155 -24.36 -10.95 1.62
C PRO A 155 -23.93 -11.68 0.34
N GLU A 156 -24.47 -12.88 0.13
CA GLU A 156 -24.27 -13.60 -1.12
C GLU A 156 -24.80 -12.79 -2.32
N GLY A 157 -24.15 -12.91 -3.47
CA GLY A 157 -24.47 -12.13 -4.67
C GLY A 157 -23.98 -10.69 -4.66
N THR A 158 -23.16 -10.30 -3.65
CA THR A 158 -22.56 -8.96 -3.54
C THR A 158 -21.04 -9.02 -3.46
N VAL A 159 -20.40 -7.90 -3.74
CA VAL A 159 -18.95 -7.68 -3.56
C VAL A 159 -18.68 -6.49 -2.64
N PRO A 160 -17.69 -6.58 -1.73
CA PRO A 160 -17.32 -5.47 -0.87
C PRO A 160 -16.50 -4.44 -1.65
N ILE A 161 -16.96 -3.20 -1.65
CA ILE A 161 -16.28 -2.06 -2.28
C ILE A 161 -16.04 -0.99 -1.23
N ARG A 162 -14.80 -0.55 -1.07
CA ARG A 162 -14.49 0.61 -0.22
C ARG A 162 -15.15 1.85 -0.81
N ARG A 163 -16.03 2.50 -0.05
CA ARG A 163 -16.69 3.73 -0.47
C ARG A 163 -15.66 4.85 -0.65
N THR A 164 -15.70 5.51 -1.80
CA THR A 164 -14.95 6.73 -2.04
C THR A 164 -15.69 7.91 -1.43
N THR A 165 -15.01 8.72 -0.64
CA THR A 165 -15.59 9.88 0.05
C THR A 165 -15.26 11.19 -0.68
N GLU A 166 -16.00 12.26 -0.36
CA GLU A 166 -15.66 13.61 -0.82
C GLU A 166 -14.26 14.01 -0.34
N GLN A 167 -13.89 13.59 0.88
CA GLN A 167 -12.58 13.84 1.47
C GLN A 167 -11.45 13.15 0.67
N ASP A 168 -11.68 11.93 0.16
CA ASP A 168 -10.71 11.24 -0.70
C ASP A 168 -10.42 12.06 -1.96
N MET A 169 -11.46 12.60 -2.60
CA MET A 169 -11.32 13.41 -3.81
C MET A 169 -10.74 14.79 -3.56
N LEU A 170 -11.01 15.39 -2.39
CA LEU A 170 -10.44 16.69 -2.00
C LEU A 170 -8.93 16.60 -1.76
N ARG A 171 -8.43 15.45 -1.26
CA ARG A 171 -6.99 15.18 -1.07
C ARG A 171 -6.26 14.99 -2.39
N ALA A 172 -6.93 14.54 -3.43
CA ALA A 172 -6.31 14.25 -4.70
C ALA A 172 -5.74 15.50 -5.37
N SER A 173 -4.57 15.39 -5.96
CA SER A 173 -3.93 16.43 -6.77
C SER A 173 -4.79 16.86 -7.96
N SER A 174 -5.70 15.99 -8.42
CA SER A 174 -6.67 16.27 -9.48
C SER A 174 -7.89 15.36 -9.37
N VAL A 175 -9.08 15.93 -9.20
CA VAL A 175 -10.37 15.20 -9.17
C VAL A 175 -10.56 14.35 -10.44
N ARG A 176 -10.24 14.89 -11.62
CA ARG A 176 -10.39 14.16 -12.90
C ARG A 176 -9.43 13.00 -13.07
N ARG A 177 -8.34 12.98 -12.32
CA ARG A 177 -7.32 11.92 -12.36
C ARG A 177 -7.31 11.08 -11.08
N PHE A 178 -8.27 11.27 -10.20
CA PHE A 178 -8.41 10.47 -9.00
C PHE A 178 -8.41 8.97 -9.34
N GLY A 179 -7.68 8.18 -8.58
CA GLY A 179 -7.53 6.75 -8.83
C GLY A 179 -6.58 6.37 -9.99
N ARG A 180 -5.85 7.31 -10.57
CA ARG A 180 -4.87 7.03 -11.64
C ARG A 180 -3.45 7.29 -11.17
N LYS A 181 -2.53 6.40 -11.52
CA LYS A 181 -1.09 6.54 -11.22
C LYS A 181 -0.52 7.77 -11.94
N ILE A 182 0.27 8.57 -11.22
CA ILE A 182 0.93 9.73 -11.81
C ILE A 182 2.17 9.26 -12.55
N ARG A 183 2.19 9.47 -13.86
CA ARG A 183 3.29 9.01 -14.73
C ARG A 183 4.59 9.80 -14.51
N ARG A 184 4.51 11.08 -14.19
CA ARG A 184 5.66 11.97 -13.99
C ARG A 184 5.40 12.89 -12.82
N VAL A 185 6.18 12.72 -11.78
CA VAL A 185 6.01 13.43 -10.51
C VAL A 185 6.80 14.74 -10.49
N ARG A 186 7.97 14.77 -11.16
CA ARG A 186 8.85 15.93 -11.21
C ARG A 186 8.80 16.61 -12.58
N ARG A 187 8.74 17.93 -12.59
CA ARG A 187 8.81 18.75 -13.81
C ARG A 187 10.23 19.17 -14.15
N ASP A 188 11.11 19.22 -13.17
CA ASP A 188 12.47 19.79 -13.20
C ASP A 188 13.59 18.77 -13.43
N SER A 189 13.25 17.48 -13.58
CA SER A 189 14.23 16.42 -13.78
C SER A 189 13.88 15.49 -14.94
N THR A 190 14.88 14.78 -15.47
CA THR A 190 14.72 13.70 -16.46
C THR A 190 14.09 12.45 -15.83
N SER A 191 14.18 12.30 -14.52
CA SER A 191 13.54 11.23 -13.73
C SER A 191 12.03 11.47 -13.61
N ASN A 192 11.27 10.39 -13.64
CA ASN A 192 9.82 10.43 -13.39
C ASN A 192 9.46 10.48 -11.89
N GLY A 193 10.45 10.36 -11.00
CA GLY A 193 10.29 10.33 -9.54
C GLY A 193 9.95 8.97 -8.95
N HIS A 194 9.69 7.96 -9.77
CA HIS A 194 9.48 6.57 -9.33
C HIS A 194 10.82 5.88 -9.13
N GLU A 195 10.99 5.18 -8.02
CA GLU A 195 12.23 4.48 -7.65
C GLU A 195 11.91 3.06 -7.17
N HIS A 196 12.67 2.09 -7.68
CA HIS A 196 12.38 0.67 -7.54
C HIS A 196 13.52 -0.09 -6.87
N ALA A 197 13.16 -1.13 -6.11
CA ALA A 197 14.04 -2.22 -5.71
C ALA A 197 13.31 -3.54 -6.01
N VAL A 198 13.66 -4.20 -7.13
CA VAL A 198 12.87 -5.29 -7.70
C VAL A 198 13.72 -6.46 -8.15
N GLY A 199 13.19 -7.68 -7.94
CA GLY A 199 13.61 -8.87 -8.65
C GLY A 199 12.74 -9.09 -9.90
N TYR A 200 13.33 -9.46 -11.02
CA TYR A 200 12.57 -9.63 -12.25
C TYR A 200 13.08 -10.78 -13.14
N VAL A 201 12.19 -11.26 -14.01
CA VAL A 201 12.48 -12.20 -15.08
C VAL A 201 11.92 -11.67 -16.39
N SER A 202 12.64 -11.92 -17.50
CA SER A 202 12.27 -11.46 -18.83
C SER A 202 12.82 -12.41 -19.92
N GLY A 203 12.37 -12.23 -21.17
CA GLY A 203 12.87 -12.98 -22.31
C GLY A 203 12.16 -14.31 -22.57
N ARG A 204 11.04 -14.56 -21.87
CA ARG A 204 10.12 -15.69 -22.09
C ARG A 204 8.68 -15.19 -22.16
N GLN A 205 7.76 -16.12 -22.43
CA GLN A 205 6.34 -15.90 -22.27
C GLN A 205 5.91 -16.28 -20.84
N TYR A 206 5.21 -15.38 -20.17
CA TYR A 206 4.73 -15.56 -18.82
C TYR A 206 3.22 -15.50 -18.78
N TYR A 207 2.60 -16.52 -18.20
CA TYR A 207 1.15 -16.64 -18.07
C TYR A 207 0.67 -16.41 -16.64
N GLY A 208 1.56 -16.00 -15.76
CA GLY A 208 1.25 -15.64 -14.39
C GLY A 208 2.46 -15.56 -13.50
N ALA A 209 2.21 -15.14 -12.25
CA ALA A 209 3.20 -15.02 -11.22
C ALA A 209 2.58 -15.22 -9.83
N LYS A 210 3.32 -15.90 -8.94
CA LYS A 210 2.95 -16.12 -7.54
C LYS A 210 4.10 -15.68 -6.64
N ALA A 211 3.77 -15.04 -5.52
CA ALA A 211 4.71 -14.68 -4.47
C ALA A 211 4.02 -14.54 -3.11
N SER A 212 4.81 -14.73 -2.03
CA SER A 212 4.48 -14.24 -0.70
C SER A 212 5.18 -12.91 -0.48
N ILE A 213 4.43 -11.89 -0.11
CA ILE A 213 4.85 -10.48 0.03
C ILE A 213 4.76 -10.08 1.50
N ASN A 214 5.89 -9.79 2.12
CA ASN A 214 5.95 -9.35 3.51
C ASN A 214 5.26 -8.00 3.69
N VAL A 215 4.36 -7.90 4.67
CA VAL A 215 3.53 -6.70 4.90
C VAL A 215 4.13 -5.83 5.99
N TRP A 216 4.40 -4.58 5.66
CA TRP A 216 4.92 -3.56 6.58
C TRP A 216 4.09 -2.27 6.51
N SER A 217 4.40 -1.35 7.41
CA SER A 217 3.84 0.01 7.42
C SER A 217 4.96 1.04 7.33
N PRO A 218 5.63 1.19 6.15
CA PRO A 218 6.66 2.19 5.95
C PRO A 218 6.14 3.62 6.16
N ILE A 219 7.02 4.51 6.61
CA ILE A 219 6.71 5.94 6.74
C ILE A 219 6.72 6.55 5.34
N VAL A 220 5.63 7.22 4.98
CA VAL A 220 5.51 8.05 3.77
C VAL A 220 5.49 9.51 4.21
N THR A 221 6.45 10.31 3.75
CA THR A 221 6.72 11.64 4.30
C THR A 221 6.00 12.79 3.60
N SER A 222 5.38 12.55 2.46
CA SER A 222 4.59 13.53 1.72
C SER A 222 3.24 12.96 1.31
N GLN A 223 2.21 13.79 1.31
CA GLN A 223 0.88 13.39 0.85
C GLN A 223 0.89 12.86 -0.58
N TYR A 224 1.77 13.37 -1.44
CA TYR A 224 1.86 12.97 -2.86
C TYR A 224 2.89 11.88 -3.14
N GLU A 225 3.43 11.27 -2.11
CA GLU A 225 4.29 10.11 -2.19
C GLU A 225 3.54 8.85 -1.82
N PHE A 226 4.06 7.70 -2.23
CA PHE A 226 3.60 6.40 -1.80
C PHE A 226 4.77 5.44 -1.59
N SER A 227 4.48 4.35 -0.90
CA SER A 227 5.36 3.18 -0.81
C SER A 227 4.52 1.93 -1.01
N LEU A 228 4.97 1.05 -1.89
CA LEU A 228 4.25 -0.18 -2.21
C LEU A 228 5.18 -1.38 -2.36
N SER A 229 4.56 -2.56 -2.34
CA SER A 229 5.18 -3.84 -2.63
C SER A 229 4.20 -4.68 -3.43
N GLN A 230 4.60 -5.14 -4.62
CA GLN A 230 3.66 -5.77 -5.54
C GLN A 230 4.31 -6.74 -6.53
N ILE A 231 3.46 -7.47 -7.23
CA ILE A 231 3.77 -8.22 -8.45
C ILE A 231 3.33 -7.36 -9.63
N TRP A 232 4.19 -7.28 -10.66
CA TRP A 232 3.86 -6.74 -11.98
C TRP A 232 3.92 -7.85 -13.02
N VAL A 233 2.87 -8.01 -13.80
CA VAL A 233 2.89 -8.75 -15.07
C VAL A 233 2.89 -7.72 -16.20
N ILE A 234 3.92 -7.76 -17.04
CA ILE A 234 4.26 -6.67 -17.95
C ILE A 234 4.37 -7.20 -19.39
N ALA A 235 3.88 -6.42 -20.35
CA ALA A 235 4.11 -6.62 -21.78
C ALA A 235 4.12 -5.27 -22.54
N GLY A 236 4.72 -5.24 -23.72
CA GLY A 236 4.86 -4.00 -24.51
C GLY A 236 6.09 -3.18 -24.14
N SER A 237 6.16 -1.97 -24.66
CA SER A 237 7.27 -1.03 -24.48
C SER A 237 7.03 -0.05 -23.34
N PHE A 238 7.99 0.13 -22.46
CA PHE A 238 7.93 1.08 -21.34
C PHE A 238 7.65 2.53 -21.75
N THR A 239 7.90 2.88 -22.99
CA THR A 239 7.75 4.27 -23.46
C THR A 239 6.38 4.59 -24.04
N HIS A 240 5.72 3.63 -24.71
CA HIS A 240 4.58 3.95 -25.57
C HIS A 240 3.32 3.13 -25.31
N ASP A 241 3.42 1.83 -25.21
CA ASP A 241 2.30 0.89 -25.25
C ASP A 241 2.37 -0.17 -24.14
N LEU A 242 3.04 0.17 -23.04
CA LEU A 242 3.17 -0.69 -21.88
C LEU A 242 1.81 -1.13 -21.37
N ASN A 243 1.65 -2.44 -21.22
CA ASN A 243 0.56 -3.04 -20.48
C ASN A 243 1.09 -3.56 -19.15
N THR A 244 0.39 -3.27 -18.06
CA THR A 244 0.66 -3.84 -16.75
C THR A 244 -0.60 -4.36 -16.09
N ILE A 245 -0.43 -5.43 -15.32
CA ILE A 245 -1.31 -5.89 -14.25
C ILE A 245 -0.50 -5.88 -12.98
N GLU A 246 -1.01 -5.22 -11.96
CA GLU A 246 -0.31 -4.97 -10.71
C GLU A 246 -1.21 -5.37 -9.52
N ALA A 247 -0.66 -6.09 -8.54
CA ALA A 247 -1.33 -6.38 -7.28
C ALA A 247 -0.33 -6.54 -6.13
N GLY A 248 -0.70 -6.00 -4.97
CA GLY A 248 0.15 -5.98 -3.80
C GLY A 248 -0.46 -5.20 -2.63
N TRP A 249 0.40 -4.61 -1.83
CA TRP A 249 -0.02 -3.65 -0.82
C TRP A 249 0.67 -2.30 -1.03
N GLN A 250 -0.01 -1.23 -0.62
CA GLN A 250 0.54 0.12 -0.69
C GLN A 250 0.11 0.97 0.49
N ILE A 251 0.94 1.96 0.81
CA ILE A 251 0.59 3.13 1.62
C ILE A 251 0.58 4.33 0.69
N SER A 252 -0.57 4.98 0.57
CA SER A 252 -0.78 6.15 -0.28
C SER A 252 -1.68 7.17 0.43
N PRO A 253 -1.09 8.16 1.14
CA PRO A 253 -1.87 9.17 1.85
C PRO A 253 -2.77 10.00 0.92
N GLU A 254 -2.37 10.23 -0.34
CA GLU A 254 -3.23 10.91 -1.32
C GLU A 254 -4.50 10.11 -1.60
N LEU A 255 -4.38 8.79 -1.79
CA LEU A 255 -5.50 7.95 -2.19
C LEU A 255 -6.42 7.57 -1.02
N TYR A 256 -5.86 7.31 0.16
CA TYR A 256 -6.62 6.75 1.28
C TYR A 256 -6.73 7.68 2.51
N GLY A 257 -5.82 8.63 2.67
CA GLY A 257 -5.82 9.59 3.77
C GLY A 257 -5.21 9.07 5.08
N ASP A 258 -4.58 7.91 5.05
CA ASP A 258 -3.97 7.27 6.20
C ASP A 258 -2.62 6.61 5.87
N THR A 259 -2.09 5.84 6.83
CA THR A 259 -0.80 5.15 6.73
C THR A 259 -0.91 3.63 6.90
N TYR A 260 -2.08 3.05 6.66
CA TYR A 260 -2.26 1.60 6.67
C TYR A 260 -1.74 0.99 5.37
N PRO A 261 -1.06 -0.18 5.41
CA PRO A 261 -0.84 -0.97 4.22
C PRO A 261 -2.19 -1.50 3.72
N ARG A 262 -2.52 -1.18 2.48
CA ARG A 262 -3.82 -1.51 1.87
C ARG A 262 -3.63 -2.44 0.68
N PHE A 263 -4.42 -3.51 0.62
CA PHE A 263 -4.47 -4.38 -0.55
C PHE A 263 -4.95 -3.60 -1.76
N PHE A 264 -4.18 -3.62 -2.83
CA PHE A 264 -4.55 -2.86 -4.02
C PHE A 264 -4.30 -3.65 -5.31
N THR A 265 -4.95 -3.20 -6.37
CA THR A 265 -4.74 -3.59 -7.74
C THR A 265 -4.55 -2.36 -8.61
N TYR A 266 -3.81 -2.51 -9.70
CA TYR A 266 -3.72 -1.52 -10.76
C TYR A 266 -3.61 -2.21 -12.13
N TRP A 267 -4.01 -1.53 -13.19
CA TRP A 267 -3.77 -1.98 -14.56
C TRP A 267 -3.61 -0.80 -15.50
N THR A 268 -2.92 -1.00 -16.63
CA THR A 268 -2.87 -0.07 -17.76
C THR A 268 -2.63 -0.83 -19.06
N SER A 269 -3.03 -0.25 -20.18
CA SER A 269 -2.74 -0.76 -21.52
C SER A 269 -2.10 0.28 -22.45
N ASP A 270 -1.69 1.44 -21.89
CA ASP A 270 -1.15 2.56 -22.67
C ASP A 270 -0.05 3.34 -21.94
N ALA A 271 0.75 2.65 -21.15
CA ALA A 271 1.84 3.24 -20.35
C ALA A 271 1.35 4.36 -19.40
N TYR A 272 0.25 4.11 -18.66
CA TYR A 272 -0.35 5.00 -17.66
C TYR A 272 -0.84 6.36 -18.22
N ARG A 273 -1.17 6.44 -19.51
CA ARG A 273 -1.61 7.70 -20.13
C ARG A 273 -3.06 8.00 -19.82
N THR A 274 -3.95 7.11 -20.25
CA THR A 274 -5.40 7.32 -20.18
C THR A 274 -6.16 6.10 -19.65
N THR A 275 -5.61 4.89 -19.82
CA THR A 275 -6.25 3.64 -19.42
C THR A 275 -5.86 3.25 -18.00
N GLY A 276 -6.76 2.51 -17.35
CA GLY A 276 -6.53 1.88 -16.06
C GLY A 276 -6.74 2.79 -14.85
N CYS A 277 -6.75 2.14 -13.71
CA CYS A 277 -6.92 2.80 -12.41
C CYS A 277 -6.51 1.88 -11.26
N TYR A 278 -6.44 2.45 -10.08
CA TYR A 278 -6.36 1.74 -8.82
C TYR A 278 -7.70 1.07 -8.50
N ASN A 279 -7.64 -0.15 -7.99
CA ASN A 279 -8.76 -0.85 -7.37
C ASN A 279 -9.99 -0.94 -8.31
N LEU A 280 -11.15 -0.53 -7.80
CA LEU A 280 -12.40 -0.47 -8.54
C LEU A 280 -12.82 0.97 -8.89
N LEU A 281 -11.86 1.90 -8.97
CA LEU A 281 -12.13 3.33 -9.21
C LEU A 281 -12.44 3.66 -10.68
N CYS A 282 -12.40 2.68 -11.57
CA CYS A 282 -12.89 2.73 -12.94
C CYS A 282 -13.36 1.36 -13.40
N SER A 283 -14.02 1.31 -14.55
CA SER A 283 -14.40 0.03 -15.16
C SER A 283 -13.17 -0.74 -15.63
N GLY A 284 -13.11 -2.04 -15.35
CA GLY A 284 -11.99 -2.90 -15.76
C GLY A 284 -11.92 -4.20 -14.97
N PHE A 285 -11.48 -4.17 -13.73
CA PHE A 285 -11.41 -5.35 -12.89
C PHE A 285 -12.81 -5.81 -12.47
N VAL A 286 -13.14 -7.07 -12.71
CA VAL A 286 -14.40 -7.71 -12.27
C VAL A 286 -14.14 -8.47 -10.98
N GLN A 287 -14.69 -7.99 -9.87
CA GLN A 287 -14.59 -8.67 -8.57
C GLN A 287 -15.63 -9.77 -8.47
N THR A 288 -15.24 -10.94 -7.93
CA THR A 288 -16.10 -12.12 -7.81
C THR A 288 -16.28 -12.57 -6.37
N ASN A 289 -15.55 -11.99 -5.43
CA ASN A 289 -15.47 -12.43 -4.04
C ASN A 289 -16.16 -11.47 -3.09
N ARG A 290 -16.86 -11.99 -2.09
CA ARG A 290 -17.57 -11.21 -1.06
C ARG A 290 -16.80 -11.02 0.26
N ARG A 291 -15.56 -11.55 0.35
CA ARG A 291 -14.74 -11.53 1.58
C ARG A 291 -13.53 -10.61 1.51
N ILE A 292 -13.07 -10.24 0.32
CA ILE A 292 -11.91 -9.37 0.12
C ILE A 292 -12.36 -8.04 -0.48
N ALA A 293 -12.09 -6.95 0.23
CA ALA A 293 -12.30 -5.59 -0.27
C ALA A 293 -10.98 -5.03 -0.83
N ILE A 294 -10.96 -4.72 -2.14
CA ILE A 294 -9.80 -4.07 -2.75
C ILE A 294 -9.75 -2.62 -2.27
N GLY A 295 -8.59 -2.19 -1.78
CA GLY A 295 -8.39 -0.87 -1.15
C GLY A 295 -8.50 -0.88 0.37
N ALA A 296 -8.98 -1.98 1.00
CA ALA A 296 -9.08 -2.07 2.45
C ALA A 296 -7.73 -2.36 3.12
N ALA A 297 -7.60 -1.91 4.38
CA ALA A 297 -6.40 -2.06 5.17
C ALA A 297 -6.12 -3.53 5.54
N ILE A 298 -4.85 -3.92 5.43
CA ILE A 298 -4.34 -5.27 5.76
C ILE A 298 -3.94 -5.32 7.23
N SER A 299 -4.29 -6.42 7.89
CA SER A 299 -3.89 -6.75 9.26
C SER A 299 -3.78 -8.28 9.40
N PRO A 300 -2.80 -8.82 10.16
CA PRO A 300 -1.73 -8.11 10.85
C PRO A 300 -0.61 -7.61 9.92
N ARG A 301 0.27 -6.77 10.46
CA ARG A 301 1.48 -6.28 9.80
C ARG A 301 2.73 -6.68 10.57
N SER A 302 3.85 -6.81 9.86
CA SER A 302 5.14 -7.14 10.43
C SER A 302 5.69 -6.02 11.32
N SER A 303 6.54 -6.40 12.27
CA SER A 303 7.23 -5.47 13.16
C SER A 303 8.72 -5.80 13.26
N TYR A 304 9.52 -4.77 13.48
CA TYR A 304 10.99 -4.90 13.58
C TYR A 304 11.38 -5.80 14.73
N LYS A 305 12.11 -6.89 14.43
CA LYS A 305 12.47 -7.98 15.37
C LYS A 305 11.28 -8.66 16.05
N GLY A 306 10.08 -8.52 15.50
CA GLY A 306 8.85 -9.11 16.01
C GLY A 306 8.19 -10.06 15.01
N GLY A 307 6.87 -10.22 15.12
CA GLY A 307 6.07 -11.05 14.21
C GLY A 307 6.24 -10.62 12.76
N GLN A 308 6.32 -11.61 11.88
CA GLN A 308 6.43 -11.40 10.43
C GLN A 308 5.18 -11.95 9.75
N PHE A 309 4.54 -11.13 8.94
CA PHE A 309 3.30 -11.46 8.24
C PHE A 309 3.50 -11.20 6.75
N ASP A 310 3.00 -12.12 5.93
CA ASP A 310 3.00 -11.93 4.48
C ASP A 310 1.64 -12.26 3.88
N ILE A 311 1.32 -11.62 2.77
CA ILE A 311 0.18 -11.96 1.92
C ILE A 311 0.67 -12.77 0.74
N ARG A 312 -0.13 -13.75 0.30
CA ARG A 312 0.14 -14.53 -0.91
C ARG A 312 -0.72 -14.00 -2.04
N LEU A 313 -0.10 -13.79 -3.18
CA LEU A 313 -0.81 -13.39 -4.39
C LEU A 313 -0.44 -14.33 -5.52
N LEU A 314 -1.43 -14.69 -6.32
CA LEU A 314 -1.27 -15.37 -7.59
C LEU A 314 -2.07 -14.61 -8.65
N ILE A 315 -1.38 -14.17 -9.68
CA ILE A 315 -1.97 -13.61 -10.90
C ILE A 315 -1.73 -14.63 -12.00
N TRP A 316 -2.76 -15.07 -12.70
CA TRP A 316 -2.57 -16.00 -13.82
C TRP A 316 -3.62 -15.82 -14.90
N LYS A 317 -3.24 -16.22 -16.10
CA LYS A 317 -4.10 -16.16 -17.28
C LYS A 317 -4.89 -17.46 -17.39
N ASP A 318 -6.21 -17.35 -17.36
CA ASP A 318 -7.09 -18.49 -17.61
C ASP A 318 -6.89 -19.03 -19.05
N PRO A 319 -6.49 -20.30 -19.20
CA PRO A 319 -6.24 -20.87 -20.52
C PRO A 319 -7.50 -20.97 -21.39
N LYS A 320 -8.70 -21.05 -20.79
CA LYS A 320 -9.95 -21.22 -21.52
C LYS A 320 -10.47 -19.91 -22.13
N HIS A 321 -10.49 -18.82 -21.33
CA HIS A 321 -11.09 -17.54 -21.73
C HIS A 321 -10.07 -16.44 -21.92
N GLY A 322 -8.82 -16.67 -21.49
CA GLY A 322 -7.73 -15.72 -21.62
C GLY A 322 -7.77 -14.51 -20.67
N HIS A 323 -8.66 -14.52 -19.66
CA HIS A 323 -8.70 -13.47 -18.66
C HIS A 323 -7.60 -13.63 -17.60
N TRP A 324 -7.19 -12.52 -16.99
CA TRP A 324 -6.17 -12.53 -15.95
C TRP A 324 -6.83 -12.57 -14.58
N TRP A 325 -6.73 -13.69 -13.91
CA TRP A 325 -7.30 -13.88 -12.58
C TRP A 325 -6.35 -13.48 -11.47
N LEU A 326 -6.92 -13.06 -10.34
CA LEU A 326 -6.21 -12.70 -9.12
C LEU A 326 -6.75 -13.53 -7.96
N GLN A 327 -5.81 -14.16 -7.24
CA GLN A 327 -6.07 -14.86 -5.98
C GLN A 327 -5.31 -14.17 -4.85
N PHE A 328 -5.94 -14.09 -3.69
CA PHE A 328 -5.40 -13.58 -2.44
C PHE A 328 -5.40 -14.68 -1.37
N GLY A 329 -4.33 -14.77 -0.55
CA GLY A 329 -4.22 -15.74 0.54
C GLY A 329 -4.20 -17.19 0.07
N SER A 330 -4.84 -18.08 0.83
CA SER A 330 -4.85 -19.52 0.62
C SER A 330 -5.95 -20.01 -0.34
N GLY A 331 -6.22 -19.31 -1.42
CA GLY A 331 -7.15 -19.78 -2.46
C GLY A 331 -8.39 -18.91 -2.67
N VAL A 332 -8.43 -17.71 -2.09
CA VAL A 332 -9.56 -16.80 -2.29
C VAL A 332 -9.44 -16.12 -3.65
N LEU A 333 -10.29 -16.48 -4.60
CA LEU A 333 -10.39 -15.79 -5.89
C LEU A 333 -10.98 -14.40 -5.67
N VAL A 334 -10.20 -13.35 -5.98
CA VAL A 334 -10.65 -11.96 -5.83
C VAL A 334 -11.50 -11.54 -7.03
N GLY A 335 -11.04 -11.89 -8.23
CA GLY A 335 -11.68 -11.54 -9.49
C GLY A 335 -10.70 -11.60 -10.66
N TYR A 336 -11.00 -10.89 -11.75
CA TYR A 336 -10.21 -10.94 -12.97
C TYR A 336 -10.22 -9.64 -13.77
N TRP A 337 -9.18 -9.43 -14.56
CA TRP A 337 -9.11 -8.43 -15.62
C TRP A 337 -9.48 -9.09 -16.95
N PRO A 338 -10.54 -8.65 -17.64
CA PRO A 338 -10.89 -9.14 -18.96
C PRO A 338 -9.76 -8.92 -19.98
N ALA A 339 -9.52 -9.91 -20.82
CA ALA A 339 -8.41 -9.88 -21.79
C ALA A 339 -8.53 -8.71 -22.79
N PHE A 340 -9.76 -8.25 -23.10
CA PHE A 340 -9.97 -7.15 -24.04
C PHE A 340 -9.45 -5.79 -23.55
N LEU A 341 -9.20 -5.63 -22.23
CA LEU A 341 -8.61 -4.42 -21.67
C LEU A 341 -7.20 -4.15 -22.21
N PHE A 342 -6.54 -5.20 -22.69
CA PHE A 342 -5.12 -5.17 -23.01
C PHE A 342 -4.87 -5.35 -24.51
N THR A 343 -3.78 -4.73 -24.97
CA THR A 343 -3.22 -4.98 -26.30
C THR A 343 -2.23 -6.15 -26.26
N HIS A 344 -1.12 -6.01 -25.54
CA HIS A 344 -0.05 -7.02 -25.44
C HIS A 344 -0.36 -8.14 -24.43
N LEU A 345 -0.82 -7.82 -23.22
CA LEU A 345 -1.22 -8.81 -22.21
C LEU A 345 -2.45 -9.62 -22.63
N ARG A 346 -3.09 -9.27 -23.74
CA ARG A 346 -4.10 -10.13 -24.34
C ARG A 346 -3.54 -11.52 -24.67
N GLN A 347 -2.26 -11.63 -24.99
CA GLN A 347 -1.58 -12.89 -25.29
C GLN A 347 -0.87 -13.46 -24.03
N HIS A 348 0.18 -12.81 -23.56
CA HIS A 348 1.02 -13.22 -22.44
C HIS A 348 1.84 -12.04 -21.91
N GLY A 349 2.45 -12.18 -20.75
CA GLY A 349 3.49 -11.27 -20.25
C GLY A 349 4.84 -11.55 -20.93
N SER A 350 5.64 -10.51 -21.13
CA SER A 350 7.04 -10.61 -21.60
C SER A 350 8.04 -10.41 -20.45
N MET A 351 7.56 -9.93 -19.31
CA MET A 351 8.33 -9.69 -18.08
C MET A 351 7.43 -9.87 -16.87
N VAL A 352 8.00 -10.35 -15.77
CA VAL A 352 7.42 -10.32 -14.44
C VAL A 352 8.39 -9.66 -13.50
N GLN A 353 7.89 -8.75 -12.66
CA GLN A 353 8.65 -8.09 -11.59
C GLN A 353 7.99 -8.35 -10.24
N PHE A 354 8.82 -8.36 -9.19
CA PHE A 354 8.44 -8.49 -7.79
C PHE A 354 9.25 -7.47 -7.00
N GLY A 355 8.64 -6.71 -6.10
CA GLY A 355 9.42 -5.80 -5.27
C GLY A 355 8.68 -4.57 -4.81
N GLY A 356 9.48 -3.55 -4.43
CA GLY A 356 9.02 -2.28 -3.93
C GLY A 356 9.18 -1.15 -4.92
N GLU A 357 8.30 -0.16 -4.80
CA GLU A 357 8.35 1.12 -5.49
C GLU A 357 7.98 2.23 -4.52
N ILE A 358 8.67 3.34 -4.60
CA ILE A 358 8.30 4.61 -3.96
C ILE A 358 8.18 5.73 -4.99
N VAL A 359 7.54 6.82 -4.59
CA VAL A 359 7.60 8.08 -5.32
C VAL A 359 8.37 9.11 -4.50
N ASN A 360 9.38 9.70 -5.12
CA ASN A 360 10.18 10.77 -4.57
C ASN A 360 9.77 12.09 -5.23
N THR A 361 9.06 12.94 -4.48
CA THR A 361 8.57 14.25 -4.96
C THR A 361 9.55 15.39 -4.73
N ARG A 362 10.70 15.15 -4.08
CA ARG A 362 11.67 16.18 -3.75
C ARG A 362 12.34 16.74 -5.01
N PRO A 363 12.70 18.03 -5.01
CA PRO A 363 13.43 18.64 -6.13
C PRO A 363 14.82 18.00 -6.32
N GLY A 364 15.41 18.18 -7.49
CA GLY A 364 16.72 17.64 -7.84
C GLY A 364 17.80 17.93 -6.79
N GLY A 365 18.62 16.92 -6.46
CA GLY A 365 19.69 17.02 -5.47
C GLY A 365 19.28 16.73 -4.01
N SER A 366 18.01 16.47 -3.73
CA SER A 366 17.52 16.06 -2.42
C SER A 366 16.69 14.77 -2.55
N HIS A 367 16.84 13.85 -1.61
CA HIS A 367 16.07 12.63 -1.58
C HIS A 367 14.98 12.66 -0.51
N THR A 368 13.85 11.98 -0.76
CA THR A 368 12.78 11.80 0.24
C THR A 368 13.20 10.86 1.36
N SER A 369 12.61 11.05 2.55
CA SER A 369 12.69 10.09 3.66
C SER A 369 11.54 9.07 3.63
N THR A 370 10.77 9.00 2.55
CA THR A 370 9.77 7.95 2.35
C THR A 370 10.46 6.60 2.32
N GLN A 371 10.01 5.68 3.17
CA GLN A 371 10.61 4.36 3.35
C GLN A 371 10.08 3.37 2.32
N MET A 372 10.91 2.41 1.92
CA MET A 372 10.51 1.27 1.11
C MET A 372 10.54 -0.01 1.94
N GLY A 373 9.52 -0.88 1.79
CA GLY A 373 9.42 -2.13 2.52
C GLY A 373 9.28 -1.92 4.02
N SER A 374 10.26 -2.36 4.81
CA SER A 374 10.31 -2.13 6.26
C SER A 374 10.96 -0.80 6.66
N GLY A 375 11.54 -0.06 5.71
CA GLY A 375 12.42 1.07 5.98
C GLY A 375 13.87 0.67 6.32
N HIS A 376 14.18 -0.62 6.28
CA HIS A 376 15.52 -1.18 6.57
C HIS A 376 16.14 -1.77 5.31
N PHE A 377 17.47 -1.73 5.22
CA PHE A 377 18.20 -2.28 4.08
C PHE A 377 18.15 -3.81 4.06
N ALA A 378 18.19 -4.39 2.86
CA ALA A 378 18.15 -5.84 2.63
C ALA A 378 19.18 -6.64 3.43
N GLY A 379 20.35 -6.05 3.69
CA GLY A 379 21.42 -6.67 4.47
C GLY A 379 21.07 -6.96 5.93
N GLU A 380 20.04 -6.36 6.49
CA GLU A 380 19.59 -6.63 7.85
C GLU A 380 18.85 -7.99 7.99
N GLY A 381 18.34 -8.55 6.90
CA GLY A 381 17.77 -9.89 6.83
C GLY A 381 16.42 -10.06 7.52
N PHE A 382 16.09 -11.32 7.83
CA PHE A 382 14.79 -11.72 8.38
C PHE A 382 14.45 -11.02 9.70
N GLY A 383 13.17 -10.65 9.83
CA GLY A 383 12.64 -9.95 11.01
C GLY A 383 12.97 -8.45 11.06
N LYS A 384 13.72 -7.93 10.08
CA LYS A 384 14.13 -6.54 10.01
C LYS A 384 13.88 -5.93 8.62
N ALA A 385 14.42 -6.54 7.56
CA ALA A 385 14.19 -6.15 6.19
C ALA A 385 12.91 -6.80 5.62
N SER A 386 12.22 -6.10 4.73
CA SER A 386 11.10 -6.66 3.99
C SER A 386 11.56 -7.73 3.00
N TYR A 387 10.68 -8.69 2.68
CA TYR A 387 11.03 -9.78 1.77
C TYR A 387 9.91 -10.14 0.80
N PHE A 388 10.32 -10.75 -0.31
CA PHE A 388 9.50 -11.61 -1.16
C PHE A 388 10.03 -13.03 -1.07
N ARG A 389 9.14 -14.03 -1.00
CA ARG A 389 9.50 -15.44 -0.96
C ARG A 389 8.57 -16.30 -1.80
N ASN A 390 8.94 -17.56 -2.05
CA ASN A 390 8.15 -18.51 -2.84
C ASN A 390 7.81 -17.98 -4.23
N LEU A 391 8.81 -17.39 -4.90
CA LEU A 391 8.64 -16.80 -6.22
C LEU A 391 8.42 -17.90 -7.26
N GLN A 392 7.26 -17.85 -7.93
CA GLN A 392 6.88 -18.78 -8.98
C GLN A 392 6.28 -18.01 -10.17
N MET A 393 6.31 -18.64 -11.33
CA MET A 393 5.68 -18.18 -12.58
C MET A 393 4.71 -19.24 -13.08
N VAL A 394 3.73 -18.82 -13.84
CA VAL A 394 2.85 -19.72 -14.60
C VAL A 394 3.36 -19.77 -16.04
N ASP A 395 3.64 -21.00 -16.53
CA ASP A 395 4.09 -21.22 -17.92
C ASP A 395 2.92 -21.38 -18.91
N TRP A 396 3.24 -21.64 -20.16
CA TRP A 396 2.27 -21.80 -21.25
C TRP A 396 1.32 -23.00 -21.07
N ASP A 397 1.72 -24.02 -20.29
CA ASP A 397 0.93 -25.21 -19.99
C ASP A 397 0.10 -25.07 -18.70
N ASN A 398 -0.09 -23.82 -18.24
CA ASN A 398 -0.77 -23.51 -16.98
C ASN A 398 -0.16 -24.24 -15.77
N THR A 399 1.16 -24.31 -15.69
CA THR A 399 1.91 -24.96 -14.61
C THR A 399 2.67 -23.92 -13.79
N LEU A 400 2.58 -24.02 -12.45
CA LEU A 400 3.40 -23.23 -11.53
C LEU A 400 4.81 -23.80 -11.48
N ILE A 401 5.78 -23.01 -11.90
CA ILE A 401 7.20 -23.34 -11.89
C ILE A 401 7.98 -22.34 -11.02
N PRO A 402 9.02 -22.79 -10.29
CA PRO A 402 9.90 -21.86 -9.56
C PRO A 402 10.55 -20.85 -10.50
N VAL A 403 10.70 -19.61 -10.03
CA VAL A 403 11.47 -18.59 -10.76
C VAL A 403 12.90 -19.07 -10.94
N SER A 404 13.40 -19.03 -12.16
CA SER A 404 14.82 -19.29 -12.47
C SER A 404 15.44 -18.01 -13.04
N ASN A 405 16.75 -17.82 -12.80
CA ASN A 405 17.51 -16.68 -13.30
C ASN A 405 16.91 -15.30 -12.92
N LEU A 406 16.47 -15.18 -11.65
CA LEU A 406 16.00 -13.92 -11.11
C LEU A 406 17.12 -12.87 -11.18
N LYS A 407 16.87 -11.80 -11.90
CA LYS A 407 17.71 -10.59 -11.95
C LYS A 407 17.22 -9.62 -10.89
N ILE A 408 18.13 -8.84 -10.31
CA ILE A 408 17.80 -7.81 -9.32
C ILE A 408 18.20 -6.43 -9.84
N LEU A 409 17.40 -5.42 -9.49
CA LEU A 409 17.61 -4.03 -9.85
C LEU A 409 17.23 -3.13 -8.67
N ALA A 410 18.05 -2.15 -8.37
CA ALA A 410 17.72 -1.03 -7.50
C ALA A 410 18.12 0.26 -8.20
N ASP A 411 17.18 1.19 -8.38
CA ASP A 411 17.43 2.47 -9.08
C ASP A 411 18.40 3.33 -8.28
N HIS A 412 18.26 3.36 -6.94
CA HIS A 412 19.12 4.10 -6.03
C HIS A 412 19.58 3.22 -4.84
N PRO A 413 20.60 2.34 -5.02
CA PRO A 413 20.98 1.35 -4.00
C PRO A 413 21.48 1.92 -2.68
N ASN A 414 21.88 3.18 -2.64
CA ASN A 414 22.22 3.88 -1.40
C ASN A 414 20.99 4.34 -0.59
N CYS A 415 19.82 4.39 -1.23
CA CYS A 415 18.54 4.78 -0.62
C CYS A 415 17.68 3.56 -0.34
N TYR A 416 17.64 2.63 -1.31
CA TYR A 416 16.88 1.38 -1.28
C TYR A 416 17.67 0.28 -1.97
N ASP A 417 17.93 -0.81 -1.29
CA ASP A 417 18.71 -1.93 -1.83
C ASP A 417 17.88 -3.23 -1.93
N ILE A 418 18.46 -4.22 -2.59
CA ILE A 418 17.89 -5.55 -2.76
C ILE A 418 18.99 -6.61 -2.72
N ARG A 419 18.73 -7.74 -2.04
CA ARG A 419 19.62 -8.91 -2.00
C ARG A 419 18.84 -10.19 -2.19
N GLY A 420 19.13 -10.92 -3.25
CA GLY A 420 18.52 -12.20 -3.57
C GLY A 420 19.20 -13.40 -2.90
N GLY A 421 18.46 -14.49 -2.80
CA GLY A 421 18.92 -15.77 -2.29
C GLY A 421 17.99 -16.91 -2.70
N THR A 422 18.42 -18.13 -2.38
CA THR A 422 17.63 -19.35 -2.56
C THR A 422 17.74 -20.21 -1.30
N SER A 423 16.64 -20.77 -0.84
CA SER A 423 16.63 -21.70 0.30
C SER A 423 15.67 -22.85 0.04
N ARG A 424 15.83 -23.95 0.79
CA ARG A 424 14.92 -25.11 0.68
C ARG A 424 13.50 -24.80 1.16
N VAL A 425 13.34 -23.88 2.12
CA VAL A 425 12.05 -23.53 2.74
C VAL A 425 11.33 -22.45 1.95
N TRP A 426 12.08 -21.42 1.50
CA TRP A 426 11.49 -20.24 0.85
C TRP A 426 11.55 -20.28 -0.68
N GLY A 427 12.20 -21.28 -1.25
CA GLY A 427 12.52 -21.26 -2.68
C GLY A 427 13.42 -20.08 -3.03
N ASN A 428 13.19 -19.46 -4.16
CA ASN A 428 13.80 -18.18 -4.49
C ASN A 428 13.14 -17.06 -3.68
N TYR A 429 13.96 -16.17 -3.13
CA TYR A 429 13.55 -15.05 -2.32
C TYR A 429 14.52 -13.88 -2.47
N PHE A 430 14.12 -12.72 -1.99
CA PHE A 430 15.01 -11.61 -1.77
C PHE A 430 14.52 -10.75 -0.60
N TYR A 431 15.46 -10.08 0.06
CA TYR A 431 15.22 -8.97 0.96
C TYR A 431 15.37 -7.66 0.21
N TYR A 432 14.59 -6.64 0.57
CA TYR A 432 14.66 -5.33 -0.08
C TYR A 432 14.13 -4.24 0.85
N GLY A 433 14.48 -3.00 0.56
CA GLY A 433 13.99 -1.82 1.23
C GLY A 433 15.07 -0.80 1.55
N GLY A 434 14.69 0.14 2.39
CA GLY A 434 15.60 1.18 2.88
C GLY A 434 14.87 2.42 3.38
N PRO A 435 15.58 3.30 4.11
CA PRO A 435 15.01 4.46 4.79
C PRO A 435 14.75 5.66 3.86
N GLY A 436 15.12 5.59 2.59
CA GLY A 436 15.23 6.76 1.73
C GLY A 436 16.41 7.62 2.11
N LYS A 437 16.17 8.90 2.36
CA LYS A 437 17.22 9.85 2.75
C LYS A 437 18.04 9.35 3.96
N ASN A 438 19.35 9.30 3.79
CA ASN A 438 20.32 8.88 4.81
C ASN A 438 21.72 9.43 4.46
N PRO A 439 22.79 9.26 5.28
CA PRO A 439 24.11 9.82 5.00
C PRO A 439 24.74 9.39 3.66
N ARG A 440 24.32 8.25 3.08
CA ARG A 440 24.78 7.78 1.75
C ARG A 440 23.82 8.19 0.62
N CYS A 441 22.66 8.73 0.96
CA CYS A 441 21.60 9.16 0.05
C CYS A 441 21.00 10.48 0.60
N PRO A 442 21.67 11.63 0.41
CA PRO A 442 21.33 12.93 1.00
C PRO A 442 20.05 13.56 0.45
#